data_f1a87135577a3c5f00f2c6de46698f0d
#
_entry.id   f1a87135577a3c5f00f2c6de46698f0d
#
_cell.length_a   1.000
_cell.length_b   1.000
_cell.length_c   1.000
_cell.angle_alpha   90.00
_cell.angle_beta   90.00
_cell.angle_gamma   90.00
#
_symmetry.space_group_name_H-M   'P 1'
#
loop_
_entity.id
_entity.type
_entity.pdbx_description
1 polymer ?
#
loop_
_entity_poly.entity_id
_entity_poly.type
_entity_poly.pdbx_seq_one_letter_code
_entity_poly.pdbx_strand_id
1 'polypeptide(L)'
;MPTRRRAAGLLLAAALSASACSGAATGADAQKDHRIRVVATTGILADLARNVAGDRASVTQMVPDGADPHSWEPSLRTIRDVAYADVALSNYLLLEEHAIIRAMDANLPPNAKSVSVAEEAAKQGATVLPLVEDRSLDTVWLGMRVIGSGRSLGADRSSEVDLVATGVEGPGAASAYLTTSFGDPQVGFASSDGFDEASGYQADTSVLPADAHQHMSWAFTQPGVYRIHFEARLRTSPGAAPTPLGSGTAVFAVGVGADEVAAQQGRAVLAAGHADITADLDRGMLTLAADKGAVGEGATPLPAAAPPTTGEGGGAGPTGGTGLSAMESYSLDDVVIDVPTRTLTQVPGTGYRFVGEPGSDVYMLPQAVLGKHVHGEIDPHLWHDAHNAAAYVRVIRDALTEADPASADEYQRNAAAYLARLDGLDAEVQAEIARIPSERRRLLTTNDAFGYLARAYGFEVSGFVAPNPGVEPSVADRVRLQATLTDLRIPAVFLEPNLARTRSTLRTAAEDAGVRVCPLYGDTLDANAPTYIDMMRFNAHSLATCLGDTEQETP
;
A
#
# COMPACT_ATOMS: atom_id res chain seq x y z
N MET A 1 -42.95 -67.46 33.85
CA MET A 1 -43.27 -68.01 35.20
C MET A 1 -42.22 -67.63 36.17
N PRO A 2 -42.54 -67.49 37.45
CA PRO A 2 -42.75 -66.22 38.17
C PRO A 2 -41.61 -66.04 39.21
N THR A 3 -41.49 -64.96 39.98
CA THR A 3 -42.21 -64.45 41.15
C THR A 3 -41.49 -63.19 41.61
N ARG A 4 -42.06 -62.04 41.77
CA ARG A 4 -42.70 -61.45 42.96
C ARG A 4 -41.88 -61.55 44.29
N ARG A 5 -41.50 -60.41 44.86
CA ARG A 5 -41.87 -59.87 46.20
C ARG A 5 -41.12 -58.55 46.46
N ARG A 6 -41.74 -57.35 46.61
CA ARG A 6 -42.40 -56.79 47.79
C ARG A 6 -41.47 -56.83 49.02
N ALA A 7 -41.13 -55.80 49.76
CA ALA A 7 -41.94 -54.72 50.32
C ALA A 7 -41.07 -53.74 51.11
N ALA A 8 -41.57 -52.55 51.26
CA ALA A 8 -41.75 -51.70 52.47
C ALA A 8 -40.45 -51.29 53.18
N GLY A 9 -40.07 -50.03 53.30
CA GLY A 9 -40.83 -48.94 53.96
C GLY A 9 -40.12 -48.63 55.26
N LEU A 10 -39.62 -47.38 55.42
CA LEU A 10 -39.76 -46.66 56.66
C LEU A 10 -39.33 -45.19 56.45
N LEU A 11 -40.29 -44.32 56.65
CA LEU A 11 -40.15 -42.90 56.92
C LEU A 11 -39.41 -42.72 58.24
N LEU A 12 -38.39 -41.82 58.24
CA LEU A 12 -38.06 -41.15 59.49
C LEU A 12 -37.76 -39.70 59.18
N ALA A 13 -38.66 -38.86 59.58
CA ALA A 13 -38.51 -37.40 59.67
C ALA A 13 -37.61 -37.07 60.87
N ALA A 14 -36.61 -36.19 60.64
CA ALA A 14 -36.02 -35.42 61.74
C ALA A 14 -35.77 -34.01 61.20
N ALA A 15 -36.55 -33.09 61.69
CA ALA A 15 -36.39 -31.64 61.60
C ALA A 15 -35.32 -31.18 62.57
N LEU A 16 -34.91 -29.89 62.40
CA LEU A 16 -34.04 -29.03 63.23
C LEU A 16 -32.56 -29.03 62.78
N SER A 17 -31.91 -27.92 62.43
CA SER A 17 -31.98 -26.60 63.07
C SER A 17 -31.50 -25.55 62.12
N ALA A 18 -32.23 -24.44 61.98
CA ALA A 18 -31.76 -23.18 61.42
C ALA A 18 -30.65 -22.62 62.33
N SER A 19 -29.45 -22.51 61.81
CA SER A 19 -28.43 -21.61 62.34
C SER A 19 -28.11 -20.60 61.23
N ALA A 20 -28.70 -19.42 61.39
CA ALA A 20 -28.32 -18.25 60.64
C ALA A 20 -26.91 -17.82 61.05
N CYS A 21 -25.93 -18.13 60.23
CA CYS A 21 -24.68 -17.39 60.18
C CYS A 21 -24.82 -16.40 59.04
N SER A 22 -25.24 -15.17 59.34
CA SER A 22 -25.00 -14.00 58.52
C SER A 22 -23.48 -13.72 58.48
N GLY A 23 -22.77 -14.49 57.68
CA GLY A 23 -21.47 -14.12 57.15
C GLY A 23 -21.72 -13.10 56.04
N ALA A 24 -21.41 -11.83 56.28
CA ALA A 24 -21.22 -10.87 55.24
C ALA A 24 -20.14 -11.43 54.31
N ALA A 25 -20.58 -12.10 53.23
CA ALA A 25 -19.75 -12.26 52.05
C ALA A 25 -19.55 -10.85 51.53
N THR A 26 -18.45 -10.23 51.95
CA THR A 26 -17.84 -9.18 51.17
C THR A 26 -17.68 -9.79 49.77
N GLY A 27 -18.57 -9.37 48.87
CA GLY A 27 -18.39 -9.62 47.44
C GLY A 27 -17.03 -9.07 47.08
N ALA A 28 -16.06 -9.96 47.05
CA ALA A 28 -14.96 -9.76 46.11
C ALA A 28 -15.66 -9.73 44.76
N ASP A 29 -16.03 -8.54 44.30
CA ASP A 29 -16.25 -8.31 42.88
C ASP A 29 -15.06 -8.97 42.19
N ALA A 30 -15.32 -10.11 41.58
CA ALA A 30 -14.47 -10.61 40.51
C ALA A 30 -14.53 -9.48 39.47
N GLN A 31 -13.63 -8.53 39.63
CA GLN A 31 -13.35 -7.48 38.68
C GLN A 31 -13.03 -8.26 37.41
N LYS A 32 -14.00 -8.39 36.51
CA LYS A 32 -13.77 -8.90 35.19
C LYS A 32 -12.62 -8.07 34.68
N ASP A 33 -11.51 -8.74 34.41
CA ASP A 33 -10.30 -8.14 33.85
C ASP A 33 -10.72 -7.52 32.51
N HIS A 34 -11.13 -6.23 32.59
CA HIS A 34 -11.66 -5.47 31.46
C HIS A 34 -10.51 -4.91 30.63
N ARG A 35 -9.60 -5.81 30.22
CA ARG A 35 -8.63 -5.47 29.21
C ARG A 35 -9.34 -5.38 27.86
N ILE A 36 -9.20 -4.23 27.20
CA ILE A 36 -9.64 -4.12 25.81
C ILE A 36 -8.77 -5.00 24.92
N ARG A 37 -9.34 -5.48 23.83
CA ARG A 37 -8.68 -6.32 22.84
C ARG A 37 -8.30 -5.46 21.65
N VAL A 38 -7.01 -5.43 21.36
CA VAL A 38 -6.45 -4.70 20.24
C VAL A 38 -5.92 -5.70 19.21
N VAL A 39 -6.32 -5.56 17.98
CA VAL A 39 -5.73 -6.29 16.85
C VAL A 39 -4.95 -5.30 16.00
N ALA A 40 -3.69 -5.61 15.73
CA ALA A 40 -2.82 -4.84 14.85
C ALA A 40 -2.43 -5.69 13.64
N THR A 41 -2.37 -5.10 12.46
CA THR A 41 -2.04 -5.85 11.25
C THR A 41 -0.62 -6.35 11.25
N THR A 42 0.36 -5.54 11.65
CA THR A 42 1.80 -5.86 11.60
C THR A 42 2.40 -6.02 13.01
N GLY A 43 3.55 -6.68 13.08
CA GLY A 43 4.34 -6.81 14.31
C GLY A 43 4.82 -5.45 14.83
N ILE A 44 5.16 -4.52 13.94
CA ILE A 44 5.59 -3.16 14.27
C ILE A 44 4.46 -2.40 14.97
N LEU A 45 3.26 -2.36 14.39
CA LEU A 45 2.09 -1.73 15.02
C LEU A 45 1.73 -2.39 16.33
N ALA A 46 1.83 -3.71 16.41
CA ALA A 46 1.55 -4.46 17.64
C ALA A 46 2.55 -4.12 18.76
N ASP A 47 3.84 -3.96 18.44
CA ASP A 47 4.86 -3.56 19.41
C ASP A 47 4.60 -2.13 19.92
N LEU A 48 4.35 -1.17 19.04
CA LEU A 48 3.99 0.20 19.42
C LEU A 48 2.74 0.21 20.31
N ALA A 49 1.71 -0.55 19.93
CA ALA A 49 0.48 -0.65 20.70
C ALA A 49 0.68 -1.27 22.10
N ARG A 50 1.52 -2.32 22.22
CA ARG A 50 1.86 -2.94 23.52
C ARG A 50 2.56 -1.94 24.44
N ASN A 51 3.47 -1.12 23.89
CA ASN A 51 4.19 -0.11 24.67
C ASN A 51 3.28 1.00 25.19
N VAL A 52 2.22 1.36 24.46
CA VAL A 52 1.23 2.35 24.88
C VAL A 52 0.19 1.73 25.83
N ALA A 53 -0.29 0.55 25.50
CA ALA A 53 -1.35 -0.12 26.24
C ALA A 53 -0.93 -0.59 27.64
N GLY A 54 0.34 -1.02 27.78
CA GLY A 54 0.79 -1.69 29.00
C GLY A 54 -0.06 -2.92 29.32
N ASP A 55 -0.48 -3.04 30.55
CA ASP A 55 -1.33 -4.16 31.02
C ASP A 55 -2.84 -3.93 30.79
N ARG A 56 -3.25 -2.80 30.21
CA ARG A 56 -4.66 -2.42 30.02
C ARG A 56 -5.30 -3.00 28.78
N ALA A 57 -4.50 -3.47 27.81
CA ALA A 57 -5.02 -4.13 26.63
C ALA A 57 -4.30 -5.46 26.35
N SER A 58 -5.03 -6.36 25.67
CA SER A 58 -4.45 -7.53 25.06
C SER A 58 -4.23 -7.25 23.58
N VAL A 59 -2.96 -7.16 23.15
CA VAL A 59 -2.60 -6.81 21.77
C VAL A 59 -2.22 -8.07 21.01
N THR A 60 -2.95 -8.37 19.94
CA THR A 60 -2.70 -9.48 19.01
C THR A 60 -2.28 -8.92 17.65
N GLN A 61 -1.26 -9.51 17.04
CA GLN A 61 -0.87 -9.18 15.66
C GLN A 61 -1.47 -10.17 14.65
N MET A 62 -1.84 -9.67 13.47
CA MET A 62 -2.39 -10.50 12.40
C MET A 62 -1.27 -11.20 11.62
N VAL A 63 -0.34 -10.45 11.09
CA VAL A 63 0.82 -10.95 10.34
C VAL A 63 1.87 -11.42 11.35
N PRO A 64 2.26 -12.71 11.37
CA PRO A 64 3.25 -13.20 12.31
C PRO A 64 4.65 -12.65 12.02
N ASP A 65 5.52 -12.66 13.04
CA ASP A 65 6.91 -12.26 12.88
C ASP A 65 7.61 -13.06 11.77
N GLY A 66 8.38 -12.37 10.96
CA GLY A 66 9.08 -12.93 9.80
C GLY A 66 8.20 -13.19 8.58
N ALA A 67 6.91 -12.88 8.62
CA ALA A 67 6.04 -12.87 7.46
C ALA A 67 5.93 -11.45 6.87
N ASP A 68 5.65 -11.39 5.57
CA ASP A 68 5.55 -10.18 4.81
C ASP A 68 4.07 -9.72 4.72
N PRO A 69 3.74 -8.50 5.20
CA PRO A 69 2.37 -7.99 5.14
C PRO A 69 1.82 -7.82 3.71
N HIS A 70 2.68 -7.64 2.71
CA HIS A 70 2.28 -7.47 1.31
C HIS A 70 1.78 -8.76 0.64
N SER A 71 2.02 -9.92 1.24
CA SER A 71 1.70 -11.21 0.63
C SER A 71 1.06 -12.22 1.58
N TRP A 72 0.82 -11.83 2.85
CA TRP A 72 0.30 -12.76 3.86
C TRP A 72 -1.22 -12.85 3.83
N GLU A 73 -1.76 -14.07 3.98
CA GLU A 73 -3.20 -14.33 4.02
C GLU A 73 -3.67 -14.67 5.45
N PRO A 74 -4.79 -14.06 5.93
CA PRO A 74 -5.32 -14.30 7.26
C PRO A 74 -5.83 -15.73 7.45
N SER A 75 -5.46 -16.35 8.57
CA SER A 75 -6.03 -17.64 8.99
C SER A 75 -7.38 -17.46 9.69
N LEU A 76 -8.18 -18.54 9.78
CA LEU A 76 -9.43 -18.53 10.56
C LEU A 76 -9.24 -18.14 12.03
N ARG A 77 -8.06 -18.40 12.60
CA ARG A 77 -7.71 -17.99 13.95
C ARG A 77 -7.56 -16.48 14.04
N THR A 78 -6.88 -15.89 13.09
CA THR A 78 -6.68 -14.44 12.99
C THR A 78 -8.01 -13.73 12.79
N ILE A 79 -8.86 -14.24 11.91
CA ILE A 79 -10.21 -13.69 11.67
C ILE A 79 -11.05 -13.72 12.95
N ARG A 80 -10.96 -14.80 13.75
CA ARG A 80 -11.64 -14.88 15.04
C ARG A 80 -11.15 -13.79 16.01
N ASP A 81 -9.86 -13.50 16.04
CA ASP A 81 -9.31 -12.49 16.93
C ASP A 81 -9.79 -11.09 16.54
N VAL A 82 -9.97 -10.81 15.24
CA VAL A 82 -10.62 -9.59 14.72
C VAL A 82 -12.08 -9.49 15.18
N ALA A 83 -12.84 -10.59 15.12
CA ALA A 83 -14.26 -10.61 15.49
C ALA A 83 -14.54 -10.30 16.96
N TYR A 84 -13.52 -10.31 17.80
CA TYR A 84 -13.61 -9.95 19.21
C TYR A 84 -12.83 -8.70 19.59
N ALA A 85 -12.29 -7.98 18.63
CA ALA A 85 -11.49 -6.78 18.88
C ALA A 85 -12.37 -5.59 19.29
N ASP A 86 -11.87 -4.77 20.21
CA ASP A 86 -12.42 -3.47 20.58
C ASP A 86 -11.76 -2.35 19.75
N VAL A 87 -10.49 -2.55 19.37
CA VAL A 87 -9.71 -1.66 18.50
C VAL A 87 -8.96 -2.48 17.46
N ALA A 88 -9.01 -2.05 16.21
CA ALA A 88 -8.23 -2.59 15.11
C ALA A 88 -7.30 -1.50 14.56
N LEU A 89 -6.01 -1.81 14.44
CA LEU A 89 -4.96 -0.93 13.96
C LEU A 89 -4.40 -1.52 12.66
N SER A 90 -4.54 -0.80 11.57
CA SER A 90 -3.86 -1.08 10.30
C SER A 90 -2.88 0.03 9.96
N ASN A 91 -1.81 -0.28 9.23
CA ASN A 91 -0.98 0.77 8.66
C ASN A 91 -1.75 1.47 7.56
N TYR A 92 -2.38 0.67 6.69
CA TYR A 92 -3.08 1.09 5.50
C TYR A 92 -2.12 1.66 4.43
N LEU A 93 -2.57 2.57 3.57
CA LEU A 93 -1.80 3.07 2.42
C LEU A 93 -1.30 1.94 1.50
N LEU A 94 -2.09 0.85 1.40
CA LEU A 94 -1.79 -0.34 0.59
C LEU A 94 -0.53 -1.11 1.03
N LEU A 95 -0.13 -1.01 2.30
CA LEU A 95 0.91 -1.84 2.87
C LEU A 95 0.45 -3.30 2.98
N GLU A 96 -0.73 -3.49 3.58
CA GLU A 96 -1.26 -4.82 3.82
C GLU A 96 -1.87 -5.41 2.57
N GLU A 97 -1.66 -6.74 2.39
CA GLU A 97 -2.39 -7.52 1.39
C GLU A 97 -3.91 -7.32 1.56
N HIS A 98 -4.61 -7.22 0.45
CA HIS A 98 -6.06 -7.00 0.40
C HIS A 98 -6.86 -7.97 1.27
N ALA A 99 -6.41 -9.24 1.36
CA ALA A 99 -7.05 -10.25 2.19
C ALA A 99 -7.04 -9.88 3.68
N ILE A 100 -6.01 -9.16 4.16
CA ILE A 100 -5.91 -8.69 5.55
C ILE A 100 -6.96 -7.61 5.81
N ILE A 101 -7.03 -6.60 4.96
CA ILE A 101 -7.98 -5.49 5.10
C ILE A 101 -9.42 -6.01 5.00
N ARG A 102 -9.72 -6.85 4.02
CA ARG A 102 -11.03 -7.50 3.90
C ARG A 102 -11.41 -8.32 5.13
N ALA A 103 -10.45 -9.08 5.69
CA ALA A 103 -10.71 -9.86 6.89
C ALA A 103 -11.04 -8.96 8.10
N MET A 104 -10.39 -7.80 8.21
CA MET A 104 -10.71 -6.80 9.23
C MET A 104 -12.10 -6.21 9.01
N ASP A 105 -12.36 -5.63 7.84
CA ASP A 105 -13.62 -4.90 7.56
C ASP A 105 -14.85 -5.82 7.67
N ALA A 106 -14.74 -7.06 7.18
CA ALA A 106 -15.85 -8.00 7.20
C ALA A 106 -16.15 -8.60 8.60
N ASN A 107 -15.21 -8.60 9.51
CA ASN A 107 -15.36 -9.32 10.79
C ASN A 107 -15.26 -8.41 12.02
N LEU A 108 -14.83 -7.17 11.88
CA LEU A 108 -14.73 -6.24 13.01
C LEU A 108 -16.14 -5.92 13.56
N PRO A 109 -16.35 -5.97 14.90
CA PRO A 109 -17.63 -5.60 15.49
C PRO A 109 -18.04 -4.15 15.13
N PRO A 110 -19.33 -3.87 14.90
CA PRO A 110 -19.80 -2.54 14.49
C PRO A 110 -19.45 -1.39 15.45
N ASN A 111 -19.22 -1.71 16.71
CA ASN A 111 -18.84 -0.76 17.76
C ASN A 111 -17.32 -0.71 18.02
N ALA A 112 -16.55 -1.54 17.36
CA ALA A 112 -15.09 -1.51 17.46
C ALA A 112 -14.52 -0.35 16.65
N LYS A 113 -13.40 0.19 17.14
CA LYS A 113 -12.71 1.29 16.47
C LYS A 113 -11.70 0.72 15.46
N SER A 114 -11.84 1.08 14.18
CA SER A 114 -10.86 0.83 13.15
C SER A 114 -10.03 2.10 12.88
N VAL A 115 -8.70 1.97 12.88
CA VAL A 115 -7.78 3.10 12.75
C VAL A 115 -6.72 2.78 11.69
N SER A 116 -6.64 3.63 10.67
CA SER A 116 -5.55 3.67 9.68
C SER A 116 -4.41 4.51 10.25
N VAL A 117 -3.42 3.87 10.84
CA VAL A 117 -2.43 4.55 11.69
C VAL A 117 -1.55 5.50 10.87
N ALA A 118 -1.13 5.10 9.66
CA ALA A 118 -0.29 5.96 8.82
C ALA A 118 -1.03 7.21 8.33
N GLU A 119 -2.31 7.07 7.95
CA GLU A 119 -3.14 8.22 7.54
C GLU A 119 -3.38 9.20 8.69
N GLU A 120 -3.70 8.69 9.88
CA GLU A 120 -3.92 9.52 11.05
C GLU A 120 -2.61 10.16 11.56
N ALA A 121 -1.46 9.49 11.36
CA ALA A 121 -0.16 10.01 11.75
C ALA A 121 0.21 11.31 11.03
N ALA A 122 -0.23 11.49 9.79
CA ALA A 122 -0.05 12.75 9.06
C ALA A 122 -0.68 13.94 9.83
N LYS A 123 -1.83 13.73 10.48
CA LYS A 123 -2.50 14.74 11.33
C LYS A 123 -1.76 14.98 12.66
N GLN A 124 -0.91 14.04 13.06
CA GLN A 124 -0.07 14.11 14.27
C GLN A 124 1.37 14.56 13.98
N GLY A 125 1.62 15.13 12.79
CA GLY A 125 2.89 15.71 12.40
C GLY A 125 3.89 14.73 11.77
N ALA A 126 3.46 13.55 11.35
CA ALA A 126 4.30 12.68 10.53
C ALA A 126 4.63 13.35 9.21
N THR A 127 5.87 13.20 8.79
CA THR A 127 6.27 13.55 7.43
C THR A 127 5.78 12.47 6.48
N VAL A 128 5.12 12.88 5.41
CA VAL A 128 4.62 12.00 4.37
C VAL A 128 5.49 12.15 3.14
N LEU A 129 5.95 11.03 2.57
CA LEU A 129 6.67 11.00 1.31
C LEU A 129 5.70 10.60 0.20
N PRO A 130 5.43 11.47 -0.77
CA PRO A 130 4.80 11.03 -2.00
C PRO A 130 5.76 10.10 -2.74
N LEU A 131 5.24 9.11 -3.44
CA LEU A 131 6.02 8.35 -4.41
C LEU A 131 6.58 9.34 -5.44
N VAL A 132 7.90 9.32 -5.64
CA VAL A 132 8.57 10.30 -6.49
C VAL A 132 8.30 9.93 -7.94
N GLU A 133 7.53 10.78 -8.62
CA GLU A 133 7.37 10.71 -10.07
C GLU A 133 8.57 11.37 -10.76
N ASP A 134 9.04 10.78 -11.85
CA ASP A 134 10.07 11.42 -12.66
C ASP A 134 9.47 12.61 -13.42
N ARG A 135 9.58 13.80 -12.83
CA ARG A 135 9.11 15.06 -13.43
C ARG A 135 9.97 15.55 -14.60
N SER A 136 11.01 14.80 -14.97
CA SER A 136 11.84 15.15 -16.14
C SER A 136 11.18 14.79 -17.47
N LEU A 137 10.09 14.01 -17.44
CA LEU A 137 9.35 13.64 -18.64
C LEU A 137 8.53 14.84 -19.14
N ASP A 138 8.89 15.36 -20.32
CA ASP A 138 8.20 16.47 -20.98
C ASP A 138 6.99 16.00 -21.81
N THR A 139 6.17 15.10 -21.22
CA THR A 139 4.98 14.50 -21.83
C THR A 139 3.91 14.25 -20.76
N VAL A 140 2.76 13.73 -21.17
CA VAL A 140 1.76 13.23 -20.23
C VAL A 140 2.24 11.92 -19.60
N TRP A 141 2.09 11.80 -18.28
CA TRP A 141 2.25 10.56 -17.52
C TRP A 141 0.87 10.04 -17.19
N LEU A 142 0.41 9.11 -18.00
CA LEU A 142 -0.97 8.64 -17.91
C LEU A 142 -1.05 7.33 -17.13
N GLY A 143 -1.83 7.36 -16.05
CA GLY A 143 -2.12 6.20 -15.23
C GLY A 143 -3.57 5.79 -15.24
N MET A 144 -3.90 4.87 -14.33
CA MET A 144 -5.24 4.47 -13.97
C MET A 144 -5.41 4.63 -12.46
N ARG A 145 -6.60 5.10 -12.01
CA ARG A 145 -6.85 5.46 -10.61
C ARG A 145 -8.25 5.08 -10.15
N VAL A 146 -8.38 4.84 -8.85
CA VAL A 146 -9.66 4.74 -8.15
C VAL A 146 -9.68 5.75 -7.02
N ILE A 147 -10.71 6.60 -6.96
CA ILE A 147 -10.90 7.59 -5.89
C ILE A 147 -12.30 7.50 -5.29
N GLY A 148 -12.44 8.04 -4.09
CA GLY A 148 -13.73 8.14 -3.42
C GLY A 148 -14.03 6.94 -2.51
N SER A 149 -14.93 7.16 -1.56
CA SER A 149 -15.27 6.14 -0.56
C SER A 149 -16.23 5.07 -1.08
N GLY A 150 -17.04 5.40 -2.09
CA GLY A 150 -18.05 4.49 -2.66
C GLY A 150 -19.06 3.91 -1.67
N ARG A 151 -19.22 4.50 -0.48
CA ARG A 151 -20.12 3.98 0.58
C ARG A 151 -21.57 3.86 0.13
N SER A 152 -22.03 4.77 -0.72
CA SER A 152 -23.38 4.73 -1.31
C SER A 152 -23.60 3.52 -2.22
N LEU A 153 -22.51 2.93 -2.73
CA LEU A 153 -22.48 1.75 -3.58
C LEU A 153 -22.17 0.47 -2.80
N GLY A 154 -22.02 0.57 -1.46
CA GLY A 154 -21.62 -0.55 -0.62
C GLY A 154 -20.12 -0.90 -0.72
N ALA A 155 -19.31 0.00 -1.28
CA ALA A 155 -17.87 -0.17 -1.28
C ALA A 155 -17.27 0.02 0.11
N ASP A 156 -16.24 -0.76 0.38
CA ASP A 156 -15.38 -0.66 1.54
C ASP A 156 -13.90 -0.69 1.10
N ARG A 157 -12.98 -0.67 2.06
CA ARG A 157 -11.53 -0.66 1.79
C ARG A 157 -11.01 -1.94 1.12
N SER A 158 -11.80 -3.02 1.15
CA SER A 158 -11.48 -4.30 0.52
C SER A 158 -12.05 -4.43 -0.90
N SER A 159 -12.79 -3.42 -1.35
CA SER A 159 -13.41 -3.42 -2.67
C SER A 159 -12.38 -3.19 -3.77
N GLU A 160 -12.63 -3.79 -4.92
CA GLU A 160 -11.80 -3.66 -6.11
C GLU A 160 -12.60 -3.04 -7.25
N VAL A 161 -11.92 -2.31 -8.11
CA VAL A 161 -12.51 -1.75 -9.33
C VAL A 161 -11.80 -2.33 -10.54
N ASP A 162 -12.59 -2.90 -11.44
CA ASP A 162 -12.14 -3.32 -12.76
C ASP A 162 -12.22 -2.11 -13.70
N LEU A 163 -11.06 -1.65 -14.19
CA LEU A 163 -10.94 -0.69 -15.28
C LEU A 163 -10.72 -1.48 -16.57
N VAL A 164 -11.74 -1.54 -17.39
CA VAL A 164 -11.85 -2.43 -18.55
C VAL A 164 -11.74 -1.63 -19.83
N ALA A 165 -10.77 -1.94 -20.69
CA ALA A 165 -10.79 -1.46 -22.06
C ALA A 165 -11.71 -2.35 -22.90
N THR A 166 -12.71 -1.75 -23.56
CA THR A 166 -13.73 -2.48 -24.32
C THR A 166 -13.58 -2.32 -25.82
N GLY A 167 -12.72 -1.40 -26.27
CA GLY A 167 -12.47 -1.19 -27.69
C GLY A 167 -11.52 -0.04 -27.99
N VAL A 168 -10.91 -0.09 -29.15
CA VAL A 168 -10.04 0.96 -29.70
C VAL A 168 -10.46 1.27 -31.13
N GLU A 169 -10.66 2.56 -31.40
CA GLU A 169 -10.82 3.11 -32.75
C GLU A 169 -9.58 3.94 -33.06
N GLY A 170 -8.91 3.68 -34.18
CA GLY A 170 -7.71 4.42 -34.58
C GLY A 170 -7.04 3.84 -35.81
N PRO A 171 -5.98 4.51 -36.33
CA PRO A 171 -5.29 4.07 -37.54
C PRO A 171 -4.42 2.82 -37.35
N GLY A 172 -4.07 2.49 -36.10
CA GLY A 172 -3.20 1.36 -35.75
C GLY A 172 -3.61 0.70 -34.44
N ALA A 173 -2.75 -0.16 -33.91
CA ALA A 173 -2.96 -0.78 -32.60
C ALA A 173 -2.60 0.17 -31.46
N ALA A 174 -3.30 0.04 -30.34
CA ALA A 174 -3.00 0.70 -29.08
C ALA A 174 -2.92 -0.33 -27.95
N SER A 175 -2.02 -0.12 -27.00
CA SER A 175 -1.88 -0.94 -25.81
C SER A 175 -1.47 -0.10 -24.61
N ALA A 176 -1.86 -0.54 -23.40
CA ALA A 176 -1.33 0.00 -22.17
C ALA A 176 -0.80 -1.14 -21.30
N TYR A 177 0.35 -0.92 -20.68
CA TYR A 177 1.03 -1.92 -19.89
C TYR A 177 1.87 -1.30 -18.79
N LEU A 178 2.09 -2.06 -17.76
CA LEU A 178 3.01 -1.76 -16.68
C LEU A 178 4.32 -2.49 -16.94
N THR A 179 5.45 -1.79 -16.92
CA THR A 179 6.75 -2.43 -16.86
C THR A 179 7.10 -2.68 -15.41
N THR A 180 7.24 -3.94 -15.03
CA THR A 180 7.68 -4.30 -13.68
C THR A 180 9.11 -3.81 -13.45
N SER A 181 9.56 -3.76 -12.21
CA SER A 181 10.95 -3.41 -11.86
C SER A 181 11.99 -4.35 -12.50
N PHE A 182 11.55 -5.50 -12.99
CA PHE A 182 12.37 -6.47 -13.72
C PHE A 182 12.37 -6.27 -15.22
N GLY A 183 11.58 -5.31 -15.71
CA GLY A 183 11.46 -5.01 -17.13
C GLY A 183 10.47 -5.91 -17.88
N ASP A 184 9.72 -6.77 -17.18
CA ASP A 184 8.69 -7.58 -17.79
C ASP A 184 7.39 -6.76 -17.90
N PRO A 185 6.73 -6.75 -19.07
CA PRO A 185 5.47 -6.05 -19.23
C PRO A 185 4.32 -6.84 -18.63
N GLN A 186 3.51 -6.18 -17.81
CA GLN A 186 2.18 -6.63 -17.41
C GLN A 186 1.15 -5.88 -18.24
N VAL A 187 0.46 -6.57 -19.13
CA VAL A 187 -0.50 -5.96 -20.06
C VAL A 187 -1.77 -5.59 -19.31
N GLY A 188 -2.19 -4.32 -19.46
CA GLY A 188 -3.49 -3.83 -19.01
C GLY A 188 -4.55 -4.00 -20.08
N PHE A 189 -4.21 -3.71 -21.36
CA PHE A 189 -4.98 -4.06 -22.54
C PHE A 189 -4.07 -4.05 -23.79
N ALA A 190 -4.48 -4.77 -24.84
CA ALA A 190 -3.81 -4.75 -26.14
C ALA A 190 -4.82 -4.94 -27.27
N SER A 191 -5.00 -3.92 -28.11
CA SER A 191 -5.96 -4.02 -29.23
C SER A 191 -5.50 -4.97 -30.37
N SER A 192 -4.24 -5.43 -30.32
CA SER A 192 -3.65 -6.32 -31.33
C SER A 192 -4.18 -7.76 -31.27
N ASP A 193 -4.66 -8.22 -30.12
CA ASP A 193 -5.25 -9.55 -29.91
C ASP A 193 -6.80 -9.52 -29.87
N GLY A 194 -7.38 -8.30 -29.94
CA GLY A 194 -8.82 -8.06 -29.95
C GLY A 194 -9.42 -7.98 -28.56
N PHE A 195 -10.70 -7.61 -28.50
CA PHE A 195 -11.47 -7.45 -27.26
C PHE A 195 -12.52 -8.54 -27.17
N ASP A 196 -12.43 -9.40 -26.15
CA ASP A 196 -13.33 -10.54 -25.98
C ASP A 196 -14.44 -10.25 -24.95
N GLU A 197 -15.59 -9.80 -25.46
CA GLU A 197 -16.79 -9.55 -24.65
C GLU A 197 -17.32 -10.84 -23.98
N ALA A 198 -17.15 -11.99 -24.62
CA ALA A 198 -17.68 -13.25 -24.09
C ALA A 198 -16.90 -13.71 -22.83
N SER A 199 -15.62 -13.35 -22.73
CA SER A 199 -14.82 -13.57 -21.51
C SER A 199 -14.98 -12.43 -20.49
N GLY A 200 -15.75 -11.39 -20.80
CA GLY A 200 -15.89 -10.20 -19.97
C GLY A 200 -14.69 -9.27 -20.03
N TYR A 201 -13.87 -9.35 -21.11
CA TYR A 201 -12.65 -8.56 -21.34
C TYR A 201 -11.54 -8.85 -20.32
N GLN A 202 -11.38 -10.09 -19.87
CA GLN A 202 -10.41 -10.45 -18.83
C GLN A 202 -8.97 -10.06 -19.18
N ALA A 203 -8.59 -10.18 -20.45
CA ALA A 203 -7.24 -9.82 -20.93
C ALA A 203 -7.02 -8.30 -20.96
N ASP A 204 -8.11 -7.51 -20.98
CA ASP A 204 -8.10 -6.06 -21.15
C ASP A 204 -8.59 -5.33 -19.89
N THR A 205 -8.39 -5.95 -18.73
CA THR A 205 -8.87 -5.46 -17.44
C THR A 205 -7.70 -5.19 -16.49
N SER A 206 -7.61 -3.95 -16.03
CA SER A 206 -6.75 -3.55 -14.91
C SER A 206 -7.56 -3.50 -13.63
N VAL A 207 -7.14 -4.26 -12.61
CA VAL A 207 -7.82 -4.32 -11.32
C VAL A 207 -7.08 -3.47 -10.31
N LEU A 208 -7.78 -2.51 -9.72
CA LEU A 208 -7.23 -1.61 -8.71
C LEU A 208 -8.10 -1.62 -7.45
N PRO A 209 -7.47 -1.64 -6.26
CA PRO A 209 -8.17 -1.36 -5.01
C PRO A 209 -8.70 0.08 -4.94
N ALA A 210 -9.57 0.33 -3.97
CA ALA A 210 -9.98 1.69 -3.63
C ALA A 210 -8.74 2.52 -3.21
N ASP A 211 -8.72 3.81 -3.57
CA ASP A 211 -7.62 4.76 -3.34
C ASP A 211 -6.27 4.39 -3.97
N ALA A 212 -6.23 3.42 -4.90
CA ALA A 212 -5.02 3.06 -5.62
C ALA A 212 -4.90 3.80 -6.95
N HIS A 213 -3.65 4.02 -7.37
CA HIS A 213 -3.34 4.41 -8.75
C HIS A 213 -2.13 3.62 -9.28
N GLN A 214 -2.00 3.60 -10.61
CA GLN A 214 -0.98 2.83 -11.30
C GLN A 214 -0.55 3.58 -12.56
N HIS A 215 0.73 3.96 -12.64
CA HIS A 215 1.29 4.50 -13.88
C HIS A 215 1.50 3.41 -14.91
N MET A 216 1.22 3.73 -16.17
CA MET A 216 1.33 2.79 -17.28
C MET A 216 2.08 3.41 -18.45
N SER A 217 2.73 2.57 -19.25
CA SER A 217 3.18 2.94 -20.58
C SER A 217 2.02 2.77 -21.56
N TRP A 218 1.80 3.75 -22.42
CA TRP A 218 0.76 3.72 -23.46
C TRP A 218 1.43 3.76 -24.82
N ALA A 219 1.20 2.76 -25.65
CA ALA A 219 1.87 2.59 -26.93
C ALA A 219 0.87 2.61 -28.09
N PHE A 220 1.25 3.30 -29.16
CA PHE A 220 0.43 3.47 -30.37
C PHE A 220 1.29 3.22 -31.61
N THR A 221 0.88 2.31 -32.51
CA THR A 221 1.70 1.85 -33.61
C THR A 221 1.69 2.78 -34.84
N GLN A 222 0.74 3.69 -34.95
CA GLN A 222 0.65 4.63 -36.07
C GLN A 222 0.23 6.03 -35.58
N PRO A 223 0.62 7.11 -36.29
CA PRO A 223 0.14 8.44 -35.98
C PRO A 223 -1.32 8.62 -36.40
N GLY A 224 -2.06 9.45 -35.66
CA GLY A 224 -3.44 9.81 -35.89
C GLY A 224 -4.27 9.95 -34.63
N VAL A 225 -5.60 9.99 -34.76
CA VAL A 225 -6.50 10.12 -33.62
C VAL A 225 -6.98 8.74 -33.18
N TYR A 226 -6.80 8.44 -31.89
CA TYR A 226 -7.33 7.22 -31.27
C TYR A 226 -8.44 7.54 -30.30
N ARG A 227 -9.41 6.65 -30.20
CA ARG A 227 -10.46 6.63 -29.18
C ARG A 227 -10.42 5.28 -28.48
N ILE A 228 -10.21 5.31 -27.17
CA ILE A 228 -10.17 4.10 -26.35
C ILE A 228 -11.39 4.13 -25.43
N HIS A 229 -12.21 3.11 -25.53
CA HIS A 229 -13.44 2.96 -24.75
C HIS A 229 -13.13 2.22 -23.47
N PHE A 230 -13.54 2.79 -22.33
CA PHE A 230 -13.37 2.22 -21.02
C PHE A 230 -14.70 2.02 -20.31
N GLU A 231 -14.76 0.99 -19.48
CA GLU A 231 -15.78 0.77 -18.47
C GLU A 231 -15.13 0.62 -17.11
N ALA A 232 -15.77 1.12 -16.06
CA ALA A 232 -15.43 0.84 -14.68
C ALA A 232 -16.51 -0.03 -14.03
N ARG A 233 -16.09 -1.03 -13.26
CA ARG A 233 -16.98 -1.98 -12.58
C ARG A 233 -16.49 -2.19 -11.16
N LEU A 234 -17.38 -1.99 -10.17
CA LEU A 234 -17.08 -2.20 -8.75
C LEU A 234 -17.35 -3.64 -8.34
N ARG A 235 -16.40 -4.27 -7.68
CA ARG A 235 -16.56 -5.52 -6.93
C ARG A 235 -16.43 -5.25 -5.45
N THR A 236 -17.52 -5.39 -4.70
CA THR A 236 -17.54 -5.11 -3.25
C THR A 236 -16.95 -6.25 -2.42
N SER A 237 -16.76 -7.44 -3.01
CA SER A 237 -16.08 -8.57 -2.38
C SER A 237 -15.60 -9.57 -3.44
N PRO A 238 -14.66 -10.48 -3.12
CA PRO A 238 -14.26 -11.57 -4.03
C PRO A 238 -15.44 -12.43 -4.43
N GLY A 239 -15.60 -12.63 -5.75
CA GLY A 239 -16.72 -13.41 -6.29
C GLY A 239 -18.06 -12.68 -6.32
N ALA A 240 -18.16 -11.44 -5.86
CA ALA A 240 -19.33 -10.62 -6.10
C ALA A 240 -19.47 -10.31 -7.59
N ALA A 241 -20.71 -10.26 -8.08
CA ALA A 241 -20.96 -9.79 -9.44
C ALA A 241 -20.53 -8.32 -9.56
N PRO A 242 -19.76 -7.95 -10.59
CA PRO A 242 -19.32 -6.58 -10.76
C PRO A 242 -20.52 -5.64 -11.02
N THR A 243 -20.54 -4.52 -10.34
CA THR A 243 -21.56 -3.45 -10.53
C THR A 243 -20.99 -2.39 -11.45
N PRO A 244 -21.65 -2.03 -12.56
CA PRO A 244 -21.18 -0.96 -13.44
C PRO A 244 -21.11 0.37 -12.67
N LEU A 245 -19.97 1.07 -12.80
CA LEU A 245 -19.78 2.44 -12.29
C LEU A 245 -20.00 3.49 -13.38
N GLY A 246 -19.63 3.16 -14.63
CA GLY A 246 -19.72 4.07 -15.74
C GLY A 246 -18.84 3.66 -16.90
N SER A 247 -18.96 4.38 -18.00
CA SER A 247 -18.12 4.24 -19.20
C SER A 247 -17.68 5.61 -19.69
N GLY A 248 -16.60 5.65 -20.48
CA GLY A 248 -16.07 6.87 -21.07
C GLY A 248 -15.12 6.55 -22.21
N THR A 249 -14.81 7.58 -23.00
CA THR A 249 -13.91 7.46 -24.16
C THR A 249 -12.76 8.45 -24.01
N ALA A 250 -11.54 7.93 -23.84
CA ALA A 250 -10.34 8.74 -23.88
C ALA A 250 -9.91 8.97 -25.33
N VAL A 251 -9.59 10.22 -25.67
CA VAL A 251 -9.14 10.62 -27.01
C VAL A 251 -7.69 11.01 -26.99
N PHE A 252 -6.90 10.42 -27.88
CA PHE A 252 -5.47 10.66 -28.01
C PHE A 252 -5.15 11.23 -29.39
N ALA A 253 -4.33 12.28 -29.43
CA ALA A 253 -3.75 12.85 -30.64
C ALA A 253 -2.30 12.36 -30.74
N VAL A 254 -2.06 11.30 -31.53
CA VAL A 254 -0.78 10.60 -31.60
C VAL A 254 0.01 11.08 -32.81
N GLY A 255 1.16 11.73 -32.61
CA GLY A 255 2.02 12.21 -33.67
C GLY A 255 1.37 13.22 -34.62
N VAL A 256 0.23 13.80 -34.22
CA VAL A 256 -0.54 14.84 -34.94
C VAL A 256 -0.79 16.04 -34.01
N GLY A 257 -1.19 17.17 -34.57
CA GLY A 257 -1.44 18.40 -33.77
C GLY A 257 -2.62 18.24 -32.82
N ALA A 258 -2.35 18.13 -31.50
CA ALA A 258 -3.40 17.96 -30.49
C ALA A 258 -4.34 19.16 -30.42
N ASP A 259 -3.83 20.37 -30.59
CA ASP A 259 -4.64 21.60 -30.62
C ASP A 259 -5.66 21.61 -31.77
N GLU A 260 -5.25 21.10 -32.95
CA GLU A 260 -6.14 21.01 -34.11
C GLU A 260 -7.26 19.99 -33.89
N VAL A 261 -6.90 18.83 -33.30
CA VAL A 261 -7.87 17.78 -32.95
C VAL A 261 -8.85 18.29 -31.89
N ALA A 262 -8.33 18.95 -30.86
CA ALA A 262 -9.14 19.51 -29.78
C ALA A 262 -10.09 20.60 -30.29
N ALA A 263 -9.61 21.54 -31.11
CA ALA A 263 -10.44 22.61 -31.70
C ALA A 263 -11.59 22.07 -32.57
N GLN A 264 -11.32 21.00 -33.35
CA GLN A 264 -12.35 20.35 -34.17
C GLN A 264 -13.45 19.68 -33.35
N GLN A 265 -13.12 19.24 -32.11
CA GLN A 265 -14.01 18.49 -31.23
C GLN A 265 -14.56 19.35 -30.07
N GLY A 266 -14.13 20.60 -29.94
CA GLY A 266 -14.53 21.48 -28.84
C GLY A 266 -14.00 21.02 -27.49
N ARG A 267 -12.78 20.45 -27.46
CA ARG A 267 -12.13 19.88 -26.27
C ARG A 267 -10.90 20.72 -25.88
N ALA A 268 -10.42 20.53 -24.66
CA ALA A 268 -9.12 21.05 -24.21
C ALA A 268 -7.99 20.04 -24.45
N VAL A 269 -6.74 20.49 -24.41
CA VAL A 269 -5.56 19.64 -24.57
C VAL A 269 -4.90 19.40 -23.23
N LEU A 270 -4.54 18.15 -22.97
CA LEU A 270 -3.58 17.74 -21.94
C LEU A 270 -2.27 17.39 -22.64
N ALA A 271 -1.24 18.26 -22.53
CA ALA A 271 0.00 18.13 -23.26
C ALA A 271 1.17 17.59 -22.43
N ALA A 272 1.14 17.75 -21.13
CA ALA A 272 2.18 17.29 -20.21
C ALA A 272 1.65 17.23 -18.78
N GLY A 273 2.40 16.54 -17.89
CA GLY A 273 2.07 16.43 -16.49
C GLY A 273 1.38 15.11 -16.15
N HIS A 274 1.08 14.93 -14.87
CA HIS A 274 0.41 13.73 -14.39
C HIS A 274 -1.08 13.74 -14.66
N ALA A 275 -1.61 12.62 -15.13
CA ALA A 275 -3.04 12.38 -15.27
C ALA A 275 -3.39 10.90 -15.16
N ASP A 276 -4.63 10.62 -14.77
CA ASP A 276 -5.14 9.25 -14.61
C ASP A 276 -6.54 9.11 -15.22
N ILE A 277 -6.79 7.99 -15.92
CA ILE A 277 -8.14 7.49 -16.19
C ILE A 277 -8.70 7.02 -14.84
N THR A 278 -9.68 7.72 -14.32
CA THR A 278 -10.08 7.60 -12.91
C THR A 278 -11.51 7.08 -12.76
N ALA A 279 -11.67 5.99 -12.02
CA ALA A 279 -12.96 5.56 -11.50
C ALA A 279 -13.27 6.34 -10.22
N ASP A 280 -14.25 7.22 -10.26
CA ASP A 280 -14.71 7.99 -9.11
C ASP A 280 -15.92 7.27 -8.47
N LEU A 281 -15.67 6.63 -7.32
CA LEU A 281 -16.67 5.84 -6.60
C LEU A 281 -17.79 6.70 -6.01
N ASP A 282 -17.48 7.92 -5.60
CA ASP A 282 -18.48 8.81 -4.99
C ASP A 282 -19.39 9.45 -6.04
N ARG A 283 -18.89 9.65 -7.28
CA ARG A 283 -19.69 10.10 -8.42
C ARG A 283 -20.31 8.97 -9.22
N GLY A 284 -19.78 7.73 -9.10
CA GLY A 284 -20.21 6.58 -9.87
C GLY A 284 -19.95 6.75 -11.38
N MET A 285 -18.79 7.28 -11.76
CA MET A 285 -18.43 7.55 -13.15
C MET A 285 -16.93 7.47 -13.41
N LEU A 286 -16.57 7.35 -14.70
CA LEU A 286 -15.20 7.54 -15.17
C LEU A 286 -14.91 9.02 -15.43
N THR A 287 -13.74 9.48 -14.98
CA THR A 287 -13.23 10.84 -15.16
C THR A 287 -11.78 10.81 -15.61
N LEU A 288 -11.23 11.93 -16.02
CA LEU A 288 -9.80 12.19 -16.12
C LEU A 288 -9.39 13.05 -14.93
N ALA A 289 -8.58 12.52 -14.02
CA ALA A 289 -7.93 13.33 -13.00
C ALA A 289 -6.59 13.82 -13.57
N ALA A 290 -6.27 15.09 -13.42
CA ALA A 290 -5.01 15.66 -13.90
C ALA A 290 -4.47 16.70 -12.91
N ASP A 291 -3.17 16.92 -12.92
CA ASP A 291 -2.52 17.99 -12.16
C ASP A 291 -3.21 19.33 -12.43
N LYS A 292 -3.40 20.11 -11.37
CA LYS A 292 -4.04 21.42 -11.47
C LYS A 292 -3.33 22.31 -12.49
N GLY A 293 -4.08 22.73 -13.49
CA GLY A 293 -3.58 23.59 -14.58
C GLY A 293 -2.82 22.83 -15.68
N ALA A 294 -2.78 21.48 -15.67
CA ALA A 294 -2.21 20.69 -16.75
C ALA A 294 -3.12 20.61 -17.97
N VAL A 295 -4.43 20.65 -17.77
CA VAL A 295 -5.42 20.72 -18.85
C VAL A 295 -5.56 22.16 -19.33
N GLY A 296 -5.44 22.37 -20.64
CA GLY A 296 -5.52 23.67 -21.29
C GLY A 296 -6.90 24.35 -21.17
N GLU A 297 -7.00 25.54 -21.71
CA GLU A 297 -8.28 26.30 -21.76
C GLU A 297 -9.35 25.53 -22.55
N GLY A 298 -10.59 25.55 -22.07
CA GLY A 298 -11.75 24.96 -22.76
C GLY A 298 -12.43 23.83 -21.99
N ALA A 299 -11.75 23.11 -21.11
CA ALA A 299 -12.40 22.18 -20.19
C ALA A 299 -12.69 22.83 -18.84
N THR A 300 -13.82 22.46 -18.24
CA THR A 300 -14.19 22.92 -16.91
C THR A 300 -14.02 21.77 -15.92
N PRO A 301 -13.25 21.96 -14.83
CA PRO A 301 -13.14 20.95 -13.81
C PRO A 301 -14.51 20.58 -13.22
N LEU A 302 -14.75 19.31 -13.00
CA LEU A 302 -15.93 18.82 -12.32
C LEU A 302 -15.97 19.38 -10.88
N PRO A 303 -17.15 19.80 -10.38
CA PRO A 303 -17.25 20.26 -9.01
C PRO A 303 -16.79 19.14 -8.04
N ALA A 304 -16.20 19.52 -6.92
CA ALA A 304 -15.82 18.53 -5.90
C ALA A 304 -16.99 17.61 -5.56
N ALA A 305 -16.75 16.32 -5.36
CA ALA A 305 -17.78 15.39 -4.90
C ALA A 305 -18.40 15.93 -3.60
N ALA A 306 -19.72 15.85 -3.47
CA ALA A 306 -20.39 16.30 -2.27
C ALA A 306 -19.84 15.49 -1.06
N PRO A 307 -19.48 16.14 0.06
CA PRO A 307 -19.07 15.40 1.24
C PRO A 307 -20.21 14.45 1.64
N PRO A 308 -19.92 13.24 2.10
CA PRO A 308 -20.94 12.30 2.55
C PRO A 308 -21.79 13.00 3.62
N THR A 309 -23.12 12.99 3.45
CA THR A 309 -24.07 13.52 4.44
C THR A 309 -23.85 12.77 5.74
N THR A 310 -23.54 13.52 6.78
CA THR A 310 -23.15 13.11 8.12
C THR A 310 -23.96 11.92 8.64
N GLY A 311 -23.31 10.74 8.66
CA GLY A 311 -23.58 9.69 9.63
C GLY A 311 -22.34 9.62 10.52
N GLU A 312 -22.51 9.76 11.81
CA GLU A 312 -21.45 9.78 12.81
C GLU A 312 -20.54 8.55 12.69
N GLY A 313 -19.22 8.78 12.65
CA GLY A 313 -18.19 7.77 12.92
C GLY A 313 -17.55 7.11 11.71
N GLY A 314 -16.84 7.86 10.89
CA GLY A 314 -15.93 7.32 9.89
C GLY A 314 -14.94 8.39 9.48
N GLY A 315 -13.64 8.13 9.69
CA GLY A 315 -12.59 9.05 9.29
C GLY A 315 -12.75 9.46 7.83
N ALA A 316 -12.82 10.75 7.58
CA ALA A 316 -12.70 11.29 6.24
C ALA A 316 -11.32 10.90 5.72
N GLY A 317 -11.26 10.22 4.59
CA GLY A 317 -10.02 10.08 3.84
C GLY A 317 -9.39 11.46 3.62
N PRO A 318 -8.08 11.57 3.47
CA PRO A 318 -7.41 12.85 3.36
C PRO A 318 -7.78 13.56 2.04
N THR A 319 -8.85 14.34 2.06
CA THR A 319 -9.08 15.40 1.08
C THR A 319 -8.27 16.63 1.50
N GLY A 320 -6.96 16.50 1.52
CA GLY A 320 -6.09 17.58 1.97
C GLY A 320 -4.63 17.18 1.88
N GLY A 321 -4.15 16.87 0.67
CA GLY A 321 -2.73 16.67 0.43
C GLY A 321 -1.96 17.96 0.69
N THR A 322 -1.23 18.02 1.78
CA THR A 322 -0.15 18.97 1.95
C THR A 322 1.04 18.45 1.16
N GLY A 323 1.21 18.89 -0.09
CA GLY A 323 2.41 18.67 -0.88
C GLY A 323 2.26 17.95 -2.22
N LEU A 324 1.13 17.32 -2.50
CA LEU A 324 0.79 16.84 -3.84
C LEU A 324 0.16 18.00 -4.61
N SER A 325 0.54 18.20 -5.88
CA SER A 325 -0.17 19.12 -6.75
C SER A 325 -1.65 18.76 -6.69
N ALA A 326 -2.51 19.72 -6.33
CA ALA A 326 -3.93 19.46 -6.23
C ALA A 326 -4.43 19.01 -7.61
N MET A 327 -4.95 17.78 -7.70
CA MET A 327 -5.53 17.27 -8.95
C MET A 327 -6.93 17.82 -9.14
N GLU A 328 -7.30 18.02 -10.39
CA GLU A 328 -8.64 18.41 -10.82
C GLU A 328 -9.23 17.28 -11.68
N SER A 329 -10.52 16.98 -11.50
CA SER A 329 -11.22 15.98 -12.30
C SER A 329 -11.94 16.63 -13.47
N TYR A 330 -11.88 16.00 -14.63
CA TYR A 330 -12.53 16.46 -15.87
C TYR A 330 -13.37 15.30 -16.46
N SER A 331 -14.36 15.63 -17.29
CA SER A 331 -14.97 14.62 -18.14
C SER A 331 -13.95 14.12 -19.17
N LEU A 332 -13.90 12.81 -19.41
CA LEU A 332 -13.09 12.24 -20.51
C LEU A 332 -13.49 12.83 -21.87
N ASP A 333 -14.75 13.27 -22.00
CA ASP A 333 -15.25 13.87 -23.24
C ASP A 333 -14.78 15.31 -23.47
N ASP A 334 -14.18 15.96 -22.47
CA ASP A 334 -13.74 17.36 -22.57
C ASP A 334 -12.25 17.51 -22.90
N VAL A 335 -11.49 16.40 -22.95
CA VAL A 335 -10.02 16.44 -23.04
C VAL A 335 -9.50 15.59 -24.20
N VAL A 336 -8.49 16.09 -24.89
CA VAL A 336 -7.62 15.36 -25.82
C VAL A 336 -6.25 15.20 -25.18
N ILE A 337 -5.74 13.98 -25.10
CA ILE A 337 -4.43 13.65 -24.56
C ILE A 337 -3.41 13.72 -25.70
N ASP A 338 -2.39 14.57 -25.56
CA ASP A 338 -1.31 14.70 -26.54
C ASP A 338 -0.27 13.59 -26.40
N VAL A 339 0.01 12.93 -27.52
CA VAL A 339 1.10 11.97 -27.67
C VAL A 339 2.01 12.48 -28.80
N PRO A 340 2.90 13.44 -28.48
CA PRO A 340 3.63 14.19 -29.49
C PRO A 340 4.68 13.34 -30.21
N THR A 341 5.14 13.81 -31.39
CA THR A 341 6.13 13.08 -32.23
C THR A 341 7.43 12.76 -31.47
N ARG A 342 7.81 13.57 -30.46
CA ARG A 342 8.99 13.29 -29.61
C ARG A 342 8.88 12.01 -28.77
N THR A 343 7.68 11.42 -28.66
CA THR A 343 7.45 10.13 -27.98
C THR A 343 7.74 8.92 -28.87
N LEU A 344 8.14 9.16 -30.13
CA LEU A 344 8.49 8.08 -31.07
C LEU A 344 9.74 7.35 -30.55
N THR A 345 9.62 6.04 -30.37
CA THR A 345 10.67 5.14 -29.91
C THR A 345 10.56 3.80 -30.61
N GLN A 346 11.38 2.84 -30.23
CA GLN A 346 11.33 1.48 -30.78
C GLN A 346 10.76 0.50 -29.77
N VAL A 347 9.97 -0.45 -30.26
CA VAL A 347 9.47 -1.57 -29.46
C VAL A 347 10.67 -2.30 -28.83
N PRO A 348 10.70 -2.50 -27.50
CA PRO A 348 11.83 -3.09 -26.80
C PRO A 348 12.18 -4.52 -27.27
N GLY A 349 12.28 -5.51 -26.50
CA GLY A 349 12.60 -6.87 -26.91
C GLY A 349 11.37 -7.73 -27.19
N THR A 350 11.59 -9.03 -27.29
CA THR A 350 10.56 -10.02 -27.66
C THR A 350 9.39 -10.13 -26.67
N GLY A 351 9.56 -9.72 -25.41
CA GLY A 351 8.49 -9.68 -24.41
C GLY A 351 7.38 -8.66 -24.72
N TYR A 352 7.63 -7.72 -25.66
CA TYR A 352 6.72 -6.62 -26.00
C TYR A 352 5.98 -6.81 -27.32
N ARG A 353 5.83 -8.05 -27.81
CA ARG A 353 5.18 -8.35 -29.10
C ARG A 353 3.72 -7.91 -29.18
N PHE A 354 3.03 -7.75 -28.05
CA PHE A 354 1.68 -7.18 -28.00
C PHE A 354 1.65 -5.68 -28.39
N VAL A 355 2.79 -4.97 -28.29
CA VAL A 355 2.97 -3.60 -28.77
C VAL A 355 3.27 -3.59 -30.27
N GLY A 356 4.14 -4.49 -30.73
CA GLY A 356 4.59 -4.58 -32.11
C GLY A 356 5.80 -5.50 -32.28
N GLU A 357 6.32 -5.57 -33.51
CA GLU A 357 7.56 -6.32 -33.75
C GLU A 357 8.75 -5.62 -33.09
N PRO A 358 9.66 -6.34 -32.42
CA PRO A 358 10.84 -5.76 -31.80
C PRO A 358 11.65 -4.88 -32.77
N GLY A 359 11.94 -3.65 -32.36
CA GLY A 359 12.66 -2.67 -33.15
C GLY A 359 11.81 -1.89 -34.15
N SER A 360 10.51 -2.15 -34.26
CA SER A 360 9.60 -1.28 -35.03
C SER A 360 9.34 0.03 -34.27
N ASP A 361 9.05 1.08 -35.02
CA ASP A 361 8.72 2.38 -34.43
C ASP A 361 7.33 2.37 -33.79
N VAL A 362 7.23 3.02 -32.63
CA VAL A 362 6.00 3.15 -31.83
C VAL A 362 6.00 4.49 -31.10
N TYR A 363 4.85 5.14 -30.99
CA TYR A 363 4.65 6.32 -30.14
C TYR A 363 4.33 5.81 -28.73
N MET A 364 5.05 6.31 -27.71
CA MET A 364 4.90 5.80 -26.35
C MET A 364 4.88 6.94 -25.33
N LEU A 365 3.78 7.05 -24.57
CA LEU A 365 3.80 7.75 -23.31
C LEU A 365 4.46 6.82 -22.28
N PRO A 366 5.59 7.20 -21.69
CA PRO A 366 6.31 6.33 -20.80
C PRO A 366 5.63 6.25 -19.43
N GLN A 367 5.79 5.11 -18.78
CA GLN A 367 5.47 4.97 -17.38
C GLN A 367 6.40 5.84 -16.53
N ALA A 368 5.84 6.72 -15.70
CA ALA A 368 6.62 7.66 -14.89
C ALA A 368 7.44 6.99 -13.79
N VAL A 369 6.98 5.83 -13.30
CA VAL A 369 7.65 5.05 -12.26
C VAL A 369 7.73 3.59 -12.69
N LEU A 370 8.94 3.00 -12.66
CA LEU A 370 9.13 1.59 -12.99
C LEU A 370 8.64 0.70 -11.84
N GLY A 371 7.88 -0.32 -12.19
CA GLY A 371 7.38 -1.33 -11.25
C GLY A 371 5.90 -1.18 -10.91
N LYS A 372 5.31 -2.25 -10.37
CA LYS A 372 3.94 -2.24 -9.87
C LYS A 372 3.92 -1.64 -8.48
N HIS A 373 3.79 -0.33 -8.38
CA HIS A 373 3.48 0.32 -7.13
C HIS A 373 1.96 0.25 -6.91
N VAL A 374 1.51 -0.81 -6.25
CA VAL A 374 0.13 -0.92 -5.75
C VAL A 374 0.02 -0.21 -4.39
N HIS A 375 0.91 0.74 -4.15
CA HIS A 375 0.79 1.68 -3.06
C HIS A 375 0.00 2.89 -3.58
N GLY A 376 -0.77 3.53 -2.71
CA GLY A 376 -1.36 4.84 -3.02
C GLY A 376 -0.27 5.86 -3.39
N GLU A 377 -0.63 7.12 -3.45
CA GLU A 377 0.32 8.21 -3.76
C GLU A 377 1.42 8.40 -2.69
N ILE A 378 1.37 7.64 -1.60
CA ILE A 378 2.21 7.80 -0.41
C ILE A 378 2.95 6.48 -0.15
N ASP A 379 4.26 6.57 0.08
CA ASP A 379 5.06 5.47 0.60
C ASP A 379 4.52 5.04 1.98
N PRO A 380 4.09 3.77 2.17
CA PRO A 380 3.44 3.34 3.41
C PRO A 380 4.41 3.05 4.56
N HIS A 381 5.73 3.08 4.35
CA HIS A 381 6.76 2.64 5.30
C HIS A 381 7.22 3.76 6.25
N LEU A 382 6.27 4.55 6.78
CA LEU A 382 6.53 5.74 7.58
C LEU A 382 7.41 5.47 8.81
N TRP A 383 7.32 4.28 9.40
CA TRP A 383 8.05 3.91 10.63
C TRP A 383 9.58 3.88 10.50
N HIS A 384 10.11 3.86 9.29
CA HIS A 384 11.56 3.95 9.07
C HIS A 384 12.16 5.31 9.43
N ASP A 385 11.32 6.31 9.71
CA ASP A 385 11.67 7.54 10.38
C ASP A 385 11.16 7.48 11.83
N ALA A 386 12.06 7.56 12.82
CA ALA A 386 11.71 7.49 14.23
C ALA A 386 10.74 8.62 14.65
N HIS A 387 10.80 9.77 13.98
CA HIS A 387 9.87 10.88 14.19
C HIS A 387 8.44 10.51 13.75
N ASN A 388 8.29 9.81 12.64
CA ASN A 388 7.00 9.31 12.17
C ASN A 388 6.46 8.21 13.09
N ALA A 389 7.33 7.33 13.61
CA ALA A 389 6.93 6.34 14.61
C ALA A 389 6.40 7.01 15.89
N ALA A 390 6.94 8.17 16.28
CA ALA A 390 6.39 8.95 17.38
C ALA A 390 4.97 9.47 17.08
N ALA A 391 4.66 9.83 15.84
CA ALA A 391 3.29 10.15 15.43
C ALA A 391 2.36 8.92 15.51
N TYR A 392 2.82 7.74 15.11
CA TYR A 392 2.07 6.49 15.29
C TYR A 392 1.70 6.24 16.75
N VAL A 393 2.64 6.44 17.67
CA VAL A 393 2.41 6.31 19.13
C VAL A 393 1.32 7.26 19.61
N ARG A 394 1.27 8.50 19.10
CA ARG A 394 0.21 9.47 19.45
C ARG A 394 -1.16 9.01 18.94
N VAL A 395 -1.23 8.54 17.70
CA VAL A 395 -2.46 7.98 17.10
C VAL A 395 -2.97 6.78 17.91
N ILE A 396 -2.09 5.84 18.24
CA ILE A 396 -2.42 4.64 19.02
C ILE A 396 -2.92 5.03 20.42
N ARG A 397 -2.24 5.97 21.10
CA ARG A 397 -2.69 6.51 22.40
C ARG A 397 -4.11 7.06 22.33
N ASP A 398 -4.39 7.86 21.32
CA ASP A 398 -5.70 8.51 21.17
C ASP A 398 -6.79 7.48 20.88
N ALA A 399 -6.50 6.48 20.04
CA ALA A 399 -7.41 5.36 19.75
C ALA A 399 -7.73 4.52 20.99
N LEU A 400 -6.72 4.18 21.80
CA LEU A 400 -6.91 3.44 23.05
C LEU A 400 -7.67 4.26 24.07
N THR A 401 -7.38 5.56 24.21
CA THR A 401 -8.09 6.47 25.12
C THR A 401 -9.58 6.59 24.76
N GLU A 402 -9.90 6.63 23.47
CA GLU A 402 -11.30 6.68 23.03
C GLU A 402 -12.04 5.36 23.31
N ALA A 403 -11.38 4.22 23.10
CA ALA A 403 -11.97 2.90 23.32
C ALA A 403 -12.09 2.55 24.82
N ASP A 404 -11.16 3.01 25.65
CA ASP A 404 -11.14 2.81 27.11
C ASP A 404 -10.77 4.09 27.84
N PRO A 405 -11.73 5.03 28.00
CA PRO A 405 -11.49 6.29 28.72
C PRO A 405 -11.09 6.12 30.18
N ALA A 406 -11.41 4.97 30.78
CA ALA A 406 -11.09 4.72 32.20
C ALA A 406 -9.58 4.53 32.43
N SER A 407 -8.84 4.12 31.42
CA SER A 407 -7.38 3.93 31.46
C SER A 407 -6.60 5.07 30.76
N ALA A 408 -7.26 6.16 30.38
CA ALA A 408 -6.67 7.28 29.62
C ALA A 408 -5.35 7.80 30.23
N ASP A 409 -5.31 8.02 31.55
CA ASP A 409 -4.10 8.51 32.23
C ASP A 409 -2.92 7.54 32.13
N GLU A 410 -3.19 6.24 32.07
CA GLU A 410 -2.14 5.22 31.91
C GLU A 410 -1.60 5.23 30.49
N TYR A 411 -2.47 5.27 29.49
CA TYR A 411 -2.06 5.40 28.08
C TYR A 411 -1.25 6.66 27.83
N GLN A 412 -1.63 7.79 28.43
CA GLN A 412 -0.88 9.04 28.36
C GLN A 412 0.53 8.90 28.95
N ARG A 413 0.66 8.31 30.15
CA ARG A 413 1.97 8.11 30.80
C ARG A 413 2.85 7.16 29.99
N ASN A 414 2.30 6.04 29.53
CA ASN A 414 3.04 5.04 28.75
C ASN A 414 3.50 5.62 27.41
N ALA A 415 2.60 6.33 26.71
CA ALA A 415 2.94 7.01 25.47
C ALA A 415 4.05 8.04 25.67
N ALA A 416 3.96 8.89 26.72
CA ALA A 416 4.99 9.88 27.01
C ALA A 416 6.36 9.23 27.30
N ALA A 417 6.37 8.13 28.06
CA ALA A 417 7.59 7.38 28.34
C ALA A 417 8.20 6.75 27.07
N TYR A 418 7.34 6.21 26.19
CA TYR A 418 7.81 5.60 24.94
C TYR A 418 8.27 6.63 23.93
N LEU A 419 7.61 7.78 23.82
CA LEU A 419 8.06 8.91 22.99
C LEU A 419 9.47 9.39 23.38
N ALA A 420 9.75 9.51 24.68
CA ALA A 420 11.10 9.84 25.14
C ALA A 420 12.15 8.78 24.75
N ARG A 421 11.77 7.51 24.68
CA ARG A 421 12.65 6.43 24.17
C ARG A 421 12.86 6.55 22.65
N LEU A 422 11.85 6.97 21.90
CA LEU A 422 11.97 7.20 20.44
C LEU A 422 12.86 8.39 20.13
N ASP A 423 12.78 9.49 20.91
CA ASP A 423 13.69 10.62 20.78
C ASP A 423 15.15 10.19 21.03
N GLY A 424 15.38 9.34 22.04
CA GLY A 424 16.68 8.73 22.30
C GLY A 424 17.17 7.83 21.18
N LEU A 425 16.26 7.00 20.63
CA LEU A 425 16.54 6.11 19.50
C LEU A 425 16.95 6.92 18.25
N ASP A 426 16.23 7.99 17.93
CA ASP A 426 16.56 8.84 16.78
C ASP A 426 18.00 9.38 16.87
N ALA A 427 18.37 9.89 18.05
CA ALA A 427 19.73 10.36 18.29
C ALA A 427 20.78 9.23 18.18
N GLU A 428 20.48 8.02 18.67
CA GLU A 428 21.37 6.85 18.54
C GLU A 428 21.54 6.45 17.07
N VAL A 429 20.45 6.39 16.28
CA VAL A 429 20.48 6.05 14.85
C VAL A 429 21.29 7.10 14.07
N GLN A 430 21.04 8.39 14.31
CA GLN A 430 21.80 9.48 13.69
C GLN A 430 23.30 9.38 14.00
N ALA A 431 23.66 9.11 15.24
CA ALA A 431 25.05 8.98 15.66
C ALA A 431 25.74 7.77 14.98
N GLU A 432 25.05 6.64 14.85
CA GLU A 432 25.60 5.45 14.20
C GLU A 432 25.77 5.68 12.70
N ILE A 433 24.80 6.30 12.03
CA ILE A 433 24.86 6.61 10.60
C ILE A 433 25.88 7.72 10.30
N ALA A 434 26.12 8.66 11.22
CA ALA A 434 27.15 9.69 11.06
C ALA A 434 28.55 9.10 10.88
N ARG A 435 28.80 7.85 11.27
CA ARG A 435 30.07 7.12 11.07
C ARG A 435 30.28 6.68 9.61
N ILE A 436 29.23 6.73 8.77
CA ILE A 436 29.30 6.35 7.36
C ILE A 436 29.72 7.59 6.56
N PRO A 437 30.78 7.51 5.72
CA PRO A 437 31.12 8.59 4.80
C PRO A 437 29.93 8.94 3.89
N SER A 438 29.70 10.22 3.63
CA SER A 438 28.52 10.70 2.87
C SER A 438 28.44 10.10 1.47
N GLU A 439 29.57 9.91 0.81
CA GLU A 439 29.69 9.32 -0.53
C GLU A 439 29.35 7.82 -0.57
N ARG A 440 29.30 7.16 0.59
CA ARG A 440 28.95 5.75 0.74
C ARG A 440 27.51 5.54 1.21
N ARG A 441 26.77 6.61 1.54
CA ARG A 441 25.38 6.52 1.99
C ARG A 441 24.43 6.26 0.84
N ARG A 442 24.63 5.11 0.18
CA ARG A 442 23.83 4.63 -0.94
C ARG A 442 23.18 3.30 -0.58
N LEU A 443 21.87 3.23 -0.81
CA LEU A 443 21.08 2.03 -0.56
C LEU A 443 20.74 1.34 -1.88
N LEU A 444 21.07 0.05 -1.97
CA LEU A 444 20.51 -0.87 -2.95
C LEU A 444 19.86 -2.01 -2.16
N THR A 445 18.55 -2.13 -2.26
CA THR A 445 17.73 -2.95 -1.37
C THR A 445 16.96 -4.02 -2.16
N THR A 446 16.34 -4.96 -1.46
CA THR A 446 15.42 -5.90 -2.11
C THR A 446 14.13 -5.21 -2.52
N ASN A 447 13.58 -4.36 -1.66
CA ASN A 447 12.28 -3.72 -1.83
C ASN A 447 12.39 -2.20 -1.75
N ASP A 448 11.40 -1.52 -2.31
CA ASP A 448 11.22 -0.07 -2.19
C ASP A 448 10.48 0.26 -0.88
N ALA A 449 11.19 0.14 0.24
CA ALA A 449 10.63 0.35 1.58
C ALA A 449 11.39 1.39 2.41
N PHE A 450 12.51 1.91 1.90
CA PHE A 450 13.46 2.66 2.71
C PHE A 450 13.53 4.16 2.38
N GLY A 451 12.53 4.71 1.71
CA GLY A 451 12.45 6.12 1.37
C GLY A 451 12.50 7.04 2.60
N TYR A 452 11.75 6.71 3.64
CA TYR A 452 11.75 7.47 4.91
C TYR A 452 13.07 7.38 5.66
N LEU A 453 13.69 6.19 5.72
CA LEU A 453 15.02 6.02 6.30
C LEU A 453 16.05 6.85 5.54
N ALA A 454 16.01 6.80 4.22
CA ALA A 454 16.92 7.56 3.37
C ALA A 454 16.80 9.07 3.62
N ARG A 455 15.58 9.59 3.67
CA ARG A 455 15.32 10.99 3.94
C ARG A 455 15.71 11.42 5.35
N ALA A 456 15.32 10.64 6.38
CA ALA A 456 15.57 11.00 7.78
C ALA A 456 17.06 11.02 8.12
N TYR A 457 17.83 10.09 7.53
CA TYR A 457 19.22 9.85 7.92
C TYR A 457 20.25 10.12 6.82
N GLY A 458 19.83 10.72 5.71
CA GLY A 458 20.73 11.24 4.67
C GLY A 458 21.34 10.16 3.78
N PHE A 459 20.56 9.17 3.34
CA PHE A 459 20.94 8.20 2.32
C PHE A 459 20.36 8.58 0.95
N GLU A 460 21.00 8.07 -0.10
CA GLU A 460 20.48 8.03 -1.47
C GLU A 460 20.00 6.62 -1.79
N VAL A 461 18.73 6.47 -2.18
CA VAL A 461 18.22 5.19 -2.70
C VAL A 461 18.69 5.06 -4.14
N SER A 462 19.67 4.20 -4.38
CA SER A 462 20.27 3.96 -5.70
C SER A 462 19.52 2.93 -6.52
N GLY A 463 18.56 2.22 -5.91
CA GLY A 463 17.68 1.26 -6.56
C GLY A 463 17.19 0.17 -5.61
N PHE A 464 16.26 -0.62 -6.13
CA PHE A 464 15.76 -1.83 -5.47
C PHE A 464 15.59 -2.93 -6.52
N VAL A 465 15.58 -4.19 -6.06
CA VAL A 465 15.50 -5.37 -6.97
C VAL A 465 14.06 -5.67 -7.33
N ALA A 466 13.15 -5.51 -6.40
CA ALA A 466 11.72 -5.71 -6.60
C ALA A 466 10.92 -4.65 -5.85
N PRO A 467 9.85 -4.12 -6.44
CA PRO A 467 8.92 -3.28 -5.69
C PRO A 467 8.11 -4.09 -4.67
N ASN A 468 8.02 -5.40 -4.86
CA ASN A 468 7.28 -6.32 -4.00
C ASN A 468 8.06 -7.64 -3.80
N PRO A 469 8.18 -8.16 -2.56
CA PRO A 469 8.95 -9.36 -2.22
C PRO A 469 8.51 -10.66 -2.90
N GLY A 470 7.30 -10.72 -3.45
CA GLY A 470 6.70 -11.94 -4.01
C GLY A 470 7.15 -12.31 -5.43
N VAL A 471 7.97 -11.50 -6.11
CA VAL A 471 8.32 -11.71 -7.53
C VAL A 471 9.80 -12.02 -7.69
N GLU A 472 10.13 -13.16 -8.33
CA GLU A 472 11.52 -13.51 -8.66
C GLU A 472 12.01 -12.81 -9.94
N PRO A 473 13.22 -12.19 -9.91
CA PRO A 473 13.80 -11.50 -11.06
C PRO A 473 14.12 -12.42 -12.24
N SER A 474 13.93 -11.92 -13.46
CA SER A 474 14.31 -12.60 -14.69
C SER A 474 15.84 -12.68 -14.89
N VAL A 475 16.30 -13.47 -15.87
CA VAL A 475 17.74 -13.53 -16.21
C VAL A 475 18.27 -12.18 -16.70
N ALA A 476 17.45 -11.41 -17.43
CA ALA A 476 17.81 -10.08 -17.92
C ALA A 476 18.00 -9.08 -16.75
N ASP A 477 17.20 -9.20 -15.72
CA ASP A 477 17.31 -8.36 -14.52
C ASP A 477 18.56 -8.65 -13.73
N ARG A 478 18.99 -9.92 -13.67
CA ARG A 478 20.27 -10.29 -13.04
C ARG A 478 21.44 -9.62 -13.75
N VAL A 479 21.44 -9.62 -15.09
CA VAL A 479 22.50 -8.97 -15.88
C VAL A 479 22.52 -7.47 -15.65
N ARG A 480 21.34 -6.82 -15.62
CA ARG A 480 21.22 -5.39 -15.33
C ARG A 480 21.65 -5.06 -13.90
N LEU A 481 21.22 -5.85 -12.93
CA LEU A 481 21.61 -5.70 -11.53
C LEU A 481 23.14 -5.82 -11.37
N GLN A 482 23.75 -6.79 -12.03
CA GLN A 482 25.20 -6.97 -12.00
C GLN A 482 25.96 -5.78 -12.63
N ALA A 483 25.44 -5.22 -13.72
CA ALA A 483 25.97 -4.00 -14.33
C ALA A 483 25.85 -2.81 -13.35
N THR A 484 24.68 -2.62 -12.73
CA THR A 484 24.43 -1.56 -11.74
C THR A 484 25.39 -1.64 -10.56
N LEU A 485 25.58 -2.84 -10.00
CA LEU A 485 26.52 -3.08 -8.90
C LEU A 485 27.96 -2.67 -9.26
N THR A 486 28.36 -2.99 -10.50
CA THR A 486 29.71 -2.71 -11.02
C THR A 486 29.89 -1.23 -11.32
N ASP A 487 28.94 -0.62 -12.04
CA ASP A 487 29.04 0.76 -12.54
C ASP A 487 28.93 1.79 -11.40
N LEU A 488 28.05 1.55 -10.44
CA LEU A 488 27.89 2.43 -9.27
C LEU A 488 28.88 2.14 -8.14
N ARG A 489 29.70 1.11 -8.24
CA ARG A 489 30.67 0.67 -7.22
C ARG A 489 30.04 0.57 -5.83
N ILE A 490 28.87 -0.06 -5.77
CA ILE A 490 28.10 -0.18 -4.53
C ILE A 490 28.84 -1.08 -3.55
N PRO A 491 29.17 -0.61 -2.32
CA PRO A 491 29.99 -1.38 -1.39
C PRO A 491 29.23 -2.53 -0.74
N ALA A 492 27.91 -2.42 -0.60
CA ALA A 492 27.05 -3.43 0.00
C ALA A 492 25.63 -3.32 -0.53
N VAL A 493 24.93 -4.45 -0.61
CA VAL A 493 23.50 -4.54 -0.86
C VAL A 493 22.78 -5.00 0.39
N PHE A 494 21.51 -4.62 0.52
CA PHE A 494 20.73 -4.88 1.71
C PHE A 494 19.56 -5.80 1.42
N LEU A 495 19.44 -6.85 2.25
CA LEU A 495 18.47 -7.91 2.11
C LEU A 495 17.67 -8.07 3.41
N GLU A 496 16.35 -8.14 3.30
CA GLU A 496 15.53 -8.41 4.47
C GLU A 496 15.75 -9.82 5.02
N PRO A 497 15.85 -9.99 6.36
CA PRO A 497 16.15 -11.28 6.98
C PRO A 497 15.14 -12.40 6.65
N ASN A 498 13.86 -12.09 6.49
CA ASN A 498 12.82 -13.03 6.08
C ASN A 498 13.04 -13.55 4.64
N LEU A 499 13.58 -12.71 3.73
CA LEU A 499 13.91 -13.05 2.35
C LEU A 499 15.28 -13.73 2.22
N ALA A 500 16.16 -13.58 3.21
CA ALA A 500 17.48 -14.16 3.21
C ALA A 500 17.48 -15.72 3.25
N ARG A 501 16.38 -16.33 3.63
CA ARG A 501 16.20 -17.81 3.67
C ARG A 501 15.95 -18.42 2.30
N THR A 502 15.44 -17.66 1.35
CA THR A 502 15.33 -18.02 -0.04
C THR A 502 16.57 -17.55 -0.80
N ARG A 503 17.03 -18.30 -1.82
CA ARG A 503 18.12 -17.86 -2.70
C ARG A 503 17.61 -16.64 -3.48
N SER A 504 17.79 -15.44 -2.91
CA SER A 504 17.37 -14.23 -3.60
C SER A 504 18.30 -13.95 -4.77
N THR A 505 17.75 -13.45 -5.84
CA THR A 505 18.50 -13.01 -7.03
C THR A 505 19.52 -11.94 -6.66
N LEU A 506 19.15 -11.02 -5.74
CA LEU A 506 20.06 -9.99 -5.26
C LEU A 506 21.30 -10.60 -4.59
N ARG A 507 21.13 -11.61 -3.74
CA ARG A 507 22.25 -12.31 -3.10
C ARG A 507 23.19 -12.91 -4.13
N THR A 508 22.64 -13.67 -5.09
CA THR A 508 23.45 -14.31 -6.14
C THR A 508 24.20 -13.28 -6.97
N ALA A 509 23.53 -12.21 -7.42
CA ALA A 509 24.17 -11.17 -8.21
C ALA A 509 25.25 -10.40 -7.42
N ALA A 510 25.03 -10.17 -6.13
CA ALA A 510 26.02 -9.52 -5.26
C ALA A 510 27.24 -10.42 -5.01
N GLU A 511 27.01 -11.72 -4.74
CA GLU A 511 28.09 -12.72 -4.58
C GLU A 511 28.93 -12.83 -5.86
N ASP A 512 28.30 -12.90 -7.05
CA ASP A 512 28.97 -12.93 -8.34
C ASP A 512 29.76 -11.65 -8.64
N ALA A 513 29.28 -10.49 -8.15
CA ALA A 513 29.96 -9.20 -8.29
C ALA A 513 31.00 -8.93 -7.17
N GLY A 514 31.15 -9.83 -6.20
CA GLY A 514 32.02 -9.63 -5.04
C GLY A 514 31.56 -8.52 -4.09
N VAL A 515 30.25 -8.21 -4.10
CA VAL A 515 29.62 -7.18 -3.27
C VAL A 515 29.09 -7.81 -1.99
N ARG A 516 29.29 -7.12 -0.86
CA ARG A 516 28.83 -7.58 0.45
C ARG A 516 27.30 -7.58 0.52
N VAL A 517 26.70 -8.64 1.10
CA VAL A 517 25.27 -8.73 1.38
C VAL A 517 25.03 -8.54 2.87
N CYS A 518 24.22 -7.55 3.21
CA CYS A 518 23.94 -7.16 4.59
C CYS A 518 22.44 -7.25 4.90
N PRO A 519 22.06 -7.62 6.13
CA PRO A 519 20.66 -7.63 6.53
C PRO A 519 20.15 -6.22 6.81
N LEU A 520 18.88 -5.94 6.43
CA LEU A 520 18.16 -4.71 6.76
C LEU A 520 16.69 -5.05 6.91
N TYR A 521 16.10 -4.78 8.09
CA TYR A 521 14.69 -5.03 8.34
C TYR A 521 13.83 -3.96 7.68
N GLY A 522 12.80 -4.38 6.95
CA GLY A 522 11.75 -3.55 6.37
C GLY A 522 10.45 -3.60 7.18
N ASP A 523 9.64 -4.63 6.94
CA ASP A 523 8.23 -4.67 7.33
C ASP A 523 7.92 -5.61 8.49
N THR A 524 8.90 -6.36 8.96
CA THR A 524 8.68 -7.41 9.95
C THR A 524 9.69 -7.38 11.07
N LEU A 525 9.28 -7.89 12.22
CA LEU A 525 10.14 -8.18 13.38
C LEU A 525 10.50 -9.66 13.41
N ASP A 526 11.52 -10.03 14.17
CA ASP A 526 11.86 -11.42 14.46
C ASP A 526 12.56 -11.56 15.83
N ALA A 527 13.09 -12.77 16.12
CA ALA A 527 13.76 -13.02 17.39
C ALA A 527 15.08 -12.21 17.58
N ASN A 528 15.70 -11.70 16.51
CA ASN A 528 16.91 -10.89 16.59
C ASN A 528 16.60 -9.39 16.74
N ALA A 529 15.43 -8.99 16.27
CA ALA A 529 14.89 -7.65 16.41
C ALA A 529 13.41 -7.72 16.85
N PRO A 530 13.15 -8.08 18.14
CA PRO A 530 11.82 -8.39 18.63
C PRO A 530 10.94 -7.16 18.87
N THR A 531 11.51 -5.96 18.87
CA THR A 531 10.79 -4.70 19.03
C THR A 531 11.15 -3.69 17.94
N TYR A 532 10.31 -2.70 17.74
CA TYR A 532 10.60 -1.60 16.81
C TYR A 532 11.94 -0.91 17.11
N ILE A 533 12.22 -0.65 18.39
CA ILE A 533 13.49 -0.04 18.81
C ILE A 533 14.69 -0.95 18.47
N ASP A 534 14.57 -2.24 18.71
CA ASP A 534 15.63 -3.20 18.37
C ASP A 534 15.85 -3.29 16.85
N MET A 535 14.77 -3.23 16.06
CA MET A 535 14.82 -3.21 14.62
C MET A 535 15.60 -1.98 14.09
N MET A 536 15.27 -0.79 14.57
CA MET A 536 15.93 0.44 14.13
C MET A 536 17.40 0.49 14.54
N ARG A 537 17.74 0.03 15.75
CA ARG A 537 19.14 -0.11 16.20
C ARG A 537 19.90 -1.12 15.35
N PHE A 538 19.30 -2.26 15.07
CA PHE A 538 19.89 -3.27 14.19
C PHE A 538 20.17 -2.70 12.81
N ASN A 539 19.19 -2.01 12.21
CA ASN A 539 19.31 -1.40 10.90
C ASN A 539 20.46 -0.37 10.88
N ALA A 540 20.51 0.53 11.86
CA ALA A 540 21.58 1.53 11.96
C ALA A 540 22.97 0.87 12.07
N HIS A 541 23.10 -0.16 12.91
CA HIS A 541 24.34 -0.91 13.09
C HIS A 541 24.76 -1.66 11.82
N SER A 542 23.82 -2.33 11.15
CA SER A 542 24.06 -3.03 9.88
C SER A 542 24.55 -2.08 8.80
N LEU A 543 23.88 -0.92 8.65
CA LEU A 543 24.28 0.13 7.71
C LEU A 543 25.69 0.64 8.01
N ALA A 544 25.97 0.99 9.28
CA ALA A 544 27.28 1.50 9.67
C ALA A 544 28.39 0.46 9.48
N THR A 545 28.13 -0.82 9.77
CA THR A 545 29.10 -1.91 9.59
C THR A 545 29.38 -2.20 8.12
N CYS A 546 28.35 -2.10 7.26
CA CYS A 546 28.47 -2.50 5.86
C CYS A 546 28.93 -1.37 4.93
N LEU A 547 28.62 -0.12 5.28
CA LEU A 547 28.97 1.06 4.50
C LEU A 547 30.08 1.91 5.13
N GLY A 548 30.39 1.71 6.42
CA GLY A 548 31.49 2.38 7.10
C GLY A 548 32.86 1.98 6.54
N ASP A 549 33.93 2.66 7.01
CA ASP A 549 35.29 2.29 6.67
C ASP A 549 35.64 0.93 7.28
N THR A 550 35.74 -0.08 6.46
CA THR A 550 36.50 -1.27 6.82
C THR A 550 37.96 -0.98 6.52
N GLU A 551 38.77 -0.77 7.53
CA GLU A 551 40.18 -1.16 7.40
C GLU A 551 40.14 -2.61 6.89
N GLN A 552 40.68 -2.82 5.69
CA GLN A 552 40.83 -4.13 5.11
C GLN A 552 41.65 -4.96 6.09
N GLU A 553 41.01 -5.88 6.81
CA GLU A 553 41.73 -7.08 7.23
C GLU A 553 42.04 -7.83 5.92
N THR A 554 43.21 -7.54 5.40
CA THR A 554 43.84 -8.32 4.33
C THR A 554 44.12 -9.71 4.91
N PRO A 555 43.76 -10.81 4.23
CA PRO A 555 43.95 -12.17 4.69
C PRO A 555 45.43 -12.54 4.86
#